data_c4dd758250b0640e3e96a33518c081f0
#
_entry.id   c4dd758250b0640e3e96a33518c081f0
#
_cell.length_a   1.000
_cell.length_b   1.000
_cell.length_c   1.000
_cell.angle_alpha   90.00
_cell.angle_beta   90.00
_cell.angle_gamma   90.00
#
_symmetry.space_group_name_H-M   'P 1'
#
loop_
_entity.id
_entity.type
_entity.pdbx_description
1 polymer ?
#
loop_
_entity_poly.entity_id
_entity_poly.type
_entity_poly.pdbx_seq_one_letter_code
_entity_poly.pdbx_strand_id
1 'polypeptide(L)'
;MLPSLYDKLVNGIKKHEGFRDRPYFDSLGVGTIGYGTTWITEEEADMLLRNRLQSCISEIDSYIDELSVSIDEVRRAILYEMCYQLGIDGVKRFRKMW
;
A
#
# COMPACT_ATOMS: atom_id res chain seq x y z
N MET A 1 -13.55 9.21 -24.58
CA MET A 1 -12.29 9.96 -24.66
C MET A 1 -11.22 9.06 -25.26
N LEU A 2 -10.40 9.61 -26.18
CA LEU A 2 -9.29 8.87 -26.75
C LEU A 2 -8.24 8.54 -25.69
N PRO A 3 -7.63 7.32 -25.75
CA PRO A 3 -6.61 6.94 -24.75
C PRO A 3 -5.45 7.93 -24.64
N SER A 4 -4.97 8.49 -25.76
CA SER A 4 -3.87 9.46 -25.76
C SER A 4 -4.25 10.76 -25.06
N LEU A 5 -5.49 11.21 -25.18
CA LEU A 5 -5.99 12.40 -24.48
C LEU A 5 -6.15 12.11 -22.98
N TYR A 6 -6.64 10.93 -22.65
CA TYR A 6 -6.75 10.48 -21.26
C TYR A 6 -5.39 10.49 -20.59
N ASP A 7 -4.38 9.90 -21.24
CA ASP A 7 -3.02 9.84 -20.69
C ASP A 7 -2.44 11.24 -20.49
N LYS A 8 -2.69 12.15 -21.42
CA LYS A 8 -2.25 13.55 -21.29
C LYS A 8 -2.90 14.23 -20.08
N LEU A 9 -4.19 13.97 -19.84
CA LEU A 9 -4.88 14.51 -18.69
C LEU A 9 -4.30 13.98 -17.40
N VAL A 10 -4.10 12.66 -17.32
CA VAL A 10 -3.50 12.01 -16.14
C VAL A 10 -2.12 12.60 -15.88
N ASN A 11 -1.27 12.67 -16.88
CA ASN A 11 0.09 13.19 -16.73
C ASN A 11 0.09 14.68 -16.36
N GLY A 12 -0.85 15.46 -16.92
CA GLY A 12 -1.00 16.86 -16.57
C GLY A 12 -1.40 17.06 -15.12
N ILE A 13 -2.35 16.28 -14.63
CA ILE A 13 -2.78 16.33 -13.23
C ILE A 13 -1.63 15.94 -12.30
N LYS A 14 -0.91 14.86 -12.62
CA LYS A 14 0.24 14.41 -11.85
C LYS A 14 1.31 15.49 -11.75
N LYS A 15 1.60 16.15 -12.86
CA LYS A 15 2.60 17.22 -12.91
C LYS A 15 2.15 18.45 -12.12
N HIS A 16 0.87 18.80 -12.22
CA HIS A 16 0.30 19.97 -11.54
C HIS A 16 0.21 19.76 -10.03
N GLU A 17 -0.34 18.61 -9.61
CA GLU A 17 -0.57 18.33 -8.19
C GLU A 17 0.68 17.85 -7.46
N GLY A 18 1.55 17.10 -8.13
CA GLY A 18 2.70 16.46 -7.51
C GLY A 18 2.30 15.27 -6.64
N PHE A 19 3.20 14.32 -6.50
CA PHE A 19 2.96 13.12 -5.70
C PHE A 19 3.37 13.36 -4.24
N ARG A 20 2.48 12.96 -3.32
CA ARG A 20 2.74 12.95 -1.88
C ARG A 20 2.41 11.56 -1.34
N ASP A 21 3.41 10.86 -0.86
CA ASP A 21 3.23 9.53 -0.26
C ASP A 21 2.74 9.59 1.19
N ARG A 22 2.77 10.78 1.78
CA ARG A 22 2.28 11.05 3.13
C ARG A 22 1.30 12.21 3.10
N PRO A 23 0.37 12.29 4.07
CA PRO A 23 -0.54 13.43 4.12
C PRO A 23 0.21 14.75 4.17
N TYR A 24 -0.21 15.69 3.34
CA TYR A 24 0.34 17.04 3.28
C TYR A 24 -0.78 18.02 3.59
N PHE A 25 -0.52 18.95 4.49
CA PHE A 25 -1.49 19.97 4.87
C PHE A 25 -1.14 21.28 4.19
N ASP A 26 -2.11 21.85 3.44
CA ASP A 26 -1.92 23.14 2.78
C ASP A 26 -2.03 24.30 3.78
N SER A 27 -1.92 25.54 3.27
CA SER A 27 -2.00 26.74 4.10
C SER A 27 -3.36 26.91 4.79
N LEU A 28 -4.41 26.26 4.29
CA LEU A 28 -5.75 26.29 4.86
C LEU A 28 -6.01 25.10 5.81
N GLY A 29 -5.02 24.26 6.03
CA GLY A 29 -5.15 23.11 6.90
C GLY A 29 -5.84 21.91 6.24
N VAL A 30 -6.05 21.92 4.92
CA VAL A 30 -6.65 20.81 4.20
C VAL A 30 -5.59 19.75 3.91
N GLY A 31 -5.81 18.53 4.41
CA GLY A 31 -4.91 17.41 4.19
C GLY A 31 -5.10 16.79 2.82
N THR A 32 -4.00 16.58 2.10
CA THR A 32 -4.00 15.88 0.81
C THR A 32 -2.97 14.76 0.80
N ILE A 33 -3.22 13.74 0.00
CA ILE A 33 -2.29 12.63 -0.20
C ILE A 33 -2.36 12.19 -1.67
N GLY A 34 -1.31 11.52 -2.15
CA GLY A 34 -1.24 11.11 -3.54
C GLY A 34 -1.13 12.31 -4.46
N TYR A 35 -2.01 12.42 -5.42
CA TYR A 35 -2.07 13.53 -6.37
C TYR A 35 -3.21 14.48 -6.04
N GLY A 36 -3.15 15.08 -4.85
CA GLY A 36 -4.14 16.08 -4.43
C GLY A 36 -5.46 15.52 -3.90
N THR A 37 -5.48 14.24 -3.52
CA THR A 37 -6.68 13.60 -2.99
C THR A 37 -6.91 14.01 -1.56
N THR A 38 -8.12 14.50 -1.25
CA THR A 38 -8.48 14.97 0.10
C THR A 38 -9.40 13.99 0.84
N TRP A 39 -10.08 13.12 0.10
CA TRP A 39 -10.97 12.10 0.63
C TRP A 39 -11.01 10.92 -0.34
N ILE A 40 -11.47 9.78 0.13
CA ILE A 40 -11.62 8.58 -0.70
C ILE A 40 -12.99 7.96 -0.45
N THR A 41 -13.48 7.21 -1.44
CA THR A 41 -14.68 6.40 -1.30
C THR A 41 -14.34 5.09 -0.61
N GLU A 42 -15.36 4.39 -0.11
CA GLU A 42 -15.17 3.05 0.46
C GLU A 42 -14.60 2.07 -0.56
N GLU A 43 -15.04 2.18 -1.82
CA GLU A 43 -14.52 1.34 -2.91
C GLU A 43 -13.04 1.58 -3.14
N GLU A 44 -12.62 2.84 -3.14
CA GLU A 44 -11.20 3.19 -3.27
C GLU A 44 -10.40 2.70 -2.06
N ALA A 45 -10.95 2.80 -0.87
CA ALA A 45 -10.32 2.28 0.34
C ALA A 45 -10.15 0.75 0.25
N ASP A 46 -11.15 0.04 -0.27
CA ASP A 46 -11.09 -1.39 -0.47
C ASP A 46 -10.00 -1.76 -1.49
N MET A 47 -9.90 -1.02 -2.58
CA MET A 47 -8.84 -1.22 -3.58
C MET A 47 -7.46 -1.03 -2.98
N LEU A 48 -7.27 0.01 -2.18
CA LEU A 48 -6.00 0.27 -1.50
C LEU A 48 -5.65 -0.88 -0.55
N LEU A 49 -6.63 -1.33 0.23
CA LEU A 49 -6.45 -2.45 1.14
C LEU A 49 -6.00 -3.71 0.40
N ARG A 50 -6.69 -4.05 -0.70
CA ARG A 50 -6.37 -5.25 -1.48
C ARG A 50 -4.99 -5.15 -2.12
N ASN A 51 -4.64 -4.00 -2.67
CA ASN A 51 -3.31 -3.79 -3.26
C ASN A 51 -2.21 -3.92 -2.21
N ARG A 52 -2.40 -3.34 -1.04
CA ARG A 52 -1.45 -3.42 0.07
C ARG A 52 -1.31 -4.85 0.58
N LEU A 53 -2.45 -5.53 0.75
CA LEU A 53 -2.46 -6.92 1.21
C LEU A 53 -1.74 -7.83 0.21
N GLN A 54 -1.96 -7.65 -1.09
CA GLN A 54 -1.29 -8.43 -2.11
C GLN A 54 0.23 -8.25 -2.04
N SER A 55 0.70 -7.03 -1.84
CA SER A 55 2.12 -6.76 -1.64
C SER A 55 2.65 -7.46 -0.38
N CYS A 56 1.90 -7.43 0.70
CA CYS A 56 2.26 -8.12 1.94
C CYS A 56 2.36 -9.63 1.74
N ILE A 57 1.41 -10.22 1.02
CA ILE A 57 1.43 -11.66 0.72
C ILE A 57 2.71 -12.02 -0.03
N SER A 58 3.04 -11.24 -1.07
CA SER A 58 4.26 -11.48 -1.86
C SER A 58 5.52 -11.35 -1.01
N GLU A 59 5.61 -10.32 -0.18
CA GLU A 59 6.77 -10.09 0.67
C GLU A 59 6.94 -11.17 1.73
N ILE A 60 5.85 -11.57 2.39
CA ILE A 60 5.87 -12.61 3.42
C ILE A 60 6.22 -13.97 2.80
N ASP A 61 5.59 -14.31 1.68
CA ASP A 61 5.86 -15.60 1.01
C ASP A 61 7.32 -15.69 0.57
N SER A 62 7.87 -14.62 0.02
CA SER A 62 9.29 -14.57 -0.36
C SER A 62 10.19 -14.72 0.86
N TYR A 63 9.85 -14.08 1.96
CA TYR A 63 10.64 -14.16 3.19
C TYR A 63 10.60 -15.57 3.81
N ILE A 64 9.43 -16.22 3.79
CA ILE A 64 9.28 -17.60 4.26
C ILE A 64 10.13 -18.56 3.42
N ASP A 65 10.11 -18.37 2.09
CA ASP A 65 10.93 -19.17 1.18
C ASP A 65 12.41 -18.97 1.44
N GLU A 66 12.83 -17.72 1.66
CA GLU A 66 14.22 -17.37 1.98
C GLU A 66 14.69 -18.06 3.27
N LEU A 67 13.82 -18.17 4.27
CA LEU A 67 14.12 -18.82 5.55
C LEU A 67 14.07 -20.34 5.45
N SER A 68 13.53 -20.90 4.36
CA SER A 68 13.35 -22.34 4.17
C SER A 68 12.56 -23.01 5.32
N VAL A 69 11.55 -22.30 5.83
CA VAL A 69 10.67 -22.83 6.87
C VAL A 69 9.31 -23.19 6.28
N SER A 70 8.62 -24.13 6.91
CA SER A 70 7.28 -24.53 6.51
C SER A 70 6.28 -23.91 7.51
N ILE A 71 5.34 -23.12 6.99
CA ILE A 71 4.34 -22.45 7.79
C ILE A 71 2.97 -22.73 7.17
N ASP A 72 2.00 -23.14 7.98
CA ASP A 72 0.65 -23.44 7.52
C ASP A 72 -0.11 -22.17 7.09
N GLU A 73 -1.24 -22.35 6.39
CA GLU A 73 -2.01 -21.22 5.88
C GLU A 73 -2.56 -20.30 6.97
N VAL A 74 -2.97 -20.85 8.10
CA VAL A 74 -3.52 -20.06 9.20
C VAL A 74 -2.47 -19.13 9.77
N ARG A 75 -1.28 -19.65 10.00
CA ARG A 75 -0.15 -18.84 10.51
C ARG A 75 0.32 -17.84 9.48
N ARG A 76 0.34 -18.22 8.19
CA ARG A 76 0.66 -17.28 7.11
C ARG A 76 -0.33 -16.11 7.08
N ALA A 77 -1.62 -16.39 7.24
CA ALA A 77 -2.63 -15.34 7.26
C ALA A 77 -2.37 -14.32 8.39
N ILE A 78 -1.95 -14.80 9.56
CA ILE A 78 -1.60 -13.92 10.68
C ILE A 78 -0.39 -13.05 10.32
N LEU A 79 0.61 -13.63 9.67
CA LEU A 79 1.79 -12.87 9.23
C LEU A 79 1.45 -11.84 8.16
N TYR A 80 0.54 -12.14 7.25
CA TYR A 80 0.06 -11.19 6.24
C TYR A 80 -0.61 -9.99 6.90
N GLU A 81 -1.46 -10.23 7.89
CA GLU A 81 -2.13 -9.16 8.62
C GLU A 81 -1.13 -8.31 9.40
N MET A 82 -0.16 -8.94 10.05
CA MET A 82 0.93 -8.22 10.73
C MET A 82 1.71 -7.35 9.75
N CYS A 83 2.02 -7.88 8.57
CA CYS A 83 2.73 -7.13 7.54
C CYS A 83 1.92 -5.92 7.08
N TYR A 84 0.62 -6.07 6.94
CA TYR A 84 -0.26 -4.95 6.58
C TYR A 84 -0.19 -3.83 7.63
N GLN A 85 -0.15 -4.18 8.91
CA GLN A 85 -0.13 -3.22 10.01
C GLN A 85 1.26 -2.64 10.29
N LEU A 86 2.30 -3.47 10.23
CA LEU A 86 3.64 -3.12 10.70
C LEU A 86 4.68 -2.96 9.58
N GLY A 87 4.34 -3.40 8.35
CA GLY A 87 5.31 -3.53 7.28
C GLY A 87 6.17 -4.78 7.43
N ILE A 88 6.88 -5.15 6.36
CA ILE A 88 7.73 -6.36 6.36
C ILE A 88 8.85 -6.27 7.40
N ASP A 89 9.42 -5.09 7.61
CA ASP A 89 10.47 -4.90 8.60
C ASP A 89 9.96 -5.13 10.02
N GLY A 90 8.72 -4.72 10.30
CA GLY A 90 8.07 -4.98 11.57
C GLY A 90 7.88 -6.46 11.82
N VAL A 91 7.47 -7.21 10.81
CA VAL A 91 7.31 -8.67 10.90
C VAL A 91 8.67 -9.33 11.16
N LYS A 92 9.72 -8.91 10.48
CA LYS A 92 11.06 -9.45 10.66
C LYS A 92 11.58 -9.26 12.08
N ARG A 93 11.22 -8.15 12.72
CA ARG A 93 11.59 -7.88 14.12
C ARG A 93 10.97 -8.89 15.10
N PHE A 94 9.79 -9.41 14.76
CA PHE A 94 9.08 -10.40 15.59
C PHE A 94 9.32 -11.83 15.14
N ARG A 95 10.32 -12.07 14.31
CA ARG A 95 10.63 -13.39 13.76
C ARG A 95 10.77 -14.46 14.84
N LYS A 96 11.35 -14.13 15.97
CA LYS A 96 11.55 -15.07 17.09
C LYS A 96 10.25 -15.58 17.69
N MET A 97 9.14 -14.95 17.36
CA MET A 97 7.82 -15.32 17.86
C MET A 97 7.08 -16.27 16.93
N TRP A 98 7.68 -16.59 15.80
CA TRP A 98 7.07 -17.45 14.78
C TRP A 98 7.08 -18.93 15.18
#